data_0d0259cb031a0226f5cc5a9c6b87c63e
#
_entry.id   0d0259cb031a0226f5cc5a9c6b87c63e
#
_cell.length_a   1.000
_cell.length_b   1.000
_cell.length_c   1.000
_cell.angle_alpha   90.00
_cell.angle_beta   90.00
_cell.angle_gamma   90.00
#
_symmetry.space_group_name_H-M   'P 1'
#
loop_
_entity.id
_entity.type
_entity.pdbx_description
1 polymer ?
#
loop_
_entity_poly.entity_id
_entity_poly.type
_entity_poly.pdbx_seq_one_letter_code
_entity_poly.pdbx_strand_id
1 'polypeptide(L)'
;MQLGLIKAIEEANSSAKVCILTSTLPGKAFCAGGDVTELLLMFKNNIQEEGIRLYYKVMFEMASAKPITIALWDGIVMGGGAGLSTNCNIKIATENTVYAMPEAKLGYFTDVGASYFLSRLKKNIGLYLAMTANSLKGKEVYQAGVADYFVRSKNLPALEAEIERIAQVPTVNEGLIQEIIEKYAENVEKVYNGEDLIAEIFNGKSLSEVLEKLQKESQRNVMVKNWYEDVMKNCPLSQFYIFELLKRGKNLNLHEALSTEAYLALRVNRKDFFEGVRAVLINKGRKPNWSVTFDDLKTQKLEDYFPETIELVDYQGFQPEAFRNKIAQLYLNRFDYSEL
;
A
#
# COMPACT_ATOMS: atom_id res chain seq x y z
N MET A 1 10.12 -15.06 -0.04
CA MET A 1 10.28 -13.81 0.71
C MET A 1 9.33 -13.74 1.91
N GLN A 2 8.00 -13.83 1.75
CA GLN A 2 7.00 -13.71 2.84
C GLN A 2 7.26 -14.62 4.05
N LEU A 3 7.54 -15.90 3.83
CA LEU A 3 7.88 -16.84 4.91
C LEU A 3 9.17 -16.46 5.66
N GLY A 4 10.16 -15.89 4.94
CA GLY A 4 11.38 -15.38 5.56
C GLY A 4 11.11 -14.17 6.44
N LEU A 5 10.20 -13.27 6.02
CA LEU A 5 9.78 -12.12 6.81
C LEU A 5 9.05 -12.54 8.08
N ILE A 6 8.12 -13.51 8.01
CA ILE A 6 7.42 -14.02 9.21
C ILE A 6 8.44 -14.55 10.22
N LYS A 7 9.39 -15.40 9.78
CA LYS A 7 10.44 -15.93 10.66
C LYS A 7 11.30 -14.83 11.29
N ALA A 8 11.67 -13.83 10.50
CA ALA A 8 12.46 -12.69 11.00
C ALA A 8 11.68 -11.86 12.04
N ILE A 9 10.37 -11.67 11.84
CA ILE A 9 9.50 -10.97 12.80
C ILE A 9 9.35 -11.80 14.09
N GLU A 10 9.16 -13.12 13.98
CA GLU A 10 9.09 -14.02 15.13
C GLU A 10 10.38 -14.00 15.94
N GLU A 11 11.54 -14.03 15.28
CA GLU A 11 12.84 -13.90 15.92
C GLU A 11 13.00 -12.53 16.60
N ALA A 12 12.65 -11.44 15.90
CA ALA A 12 12.69 -10.10 16.47
C ALA A 12 11.77 -9.97 17.69
N ASN A 13 10.57 -10.55 17.65
CA ASN A 13 9.62 -10.56 18.75
C ASN A 13 10.14 -11.29 20.01
N SER A 14 11.08 -12.22 19.86
CA SER A 14 11.65 -12.99 20.97
C SER A 14 12.92 -12.37 21.56
N SER A 15 13.69 -11.60 20.77
CA SER A 15 15.06 -11.22 21.14
C SER A 15 15.39 -9.74 20.96
N ALA A 16 14.64 -9.00 20.14
CA ALA A 16 14.96 -7.63 19.80
C ALA A 16 14.11 -6.59 20.56
N LYS A 17 14.66 -5.40 20.79
CA LYS A 17 13.95 -4.23 21.29
C LYS A 17 13.61 -3.25 20.16
N VAL A 18 14.44 -3.25 19.11
CA VAL A 18 14.29 -2.41 17.93
C VAL A 18 14.47 -3.29 16.70
N CYS A 19 13.65 -3.10 15.68
CA CYS A 19 13.72 -3.78 14.40
C CYS A 19 13.80 -2.73 13.29
N ILE A 20 14.90 -2.72 12.54
CA ILE A 20 15.07 -1.83 11.38
C ILE A 20 14.73 -2.63 10.12
N LEU A 21 13.78 -2.12 9.35
CA LEU A 21 13.40 -2.65 8.04
C LEU A 21 14.05 -1.79 6.96
N THR A 22 14.98 -2.38 6.23
CA THR A 22 15.74 -1.72 5.16
C THR A 22 15.86 -2.63 3.94
N SER A 23 16.52 -2.15 2.89
CA SER A 23 16.70 -2.87 1.63
C SER A 23 18.18 -3.13 1.33
N THR A 24 18.45 -4.22 0.60
CA THR A 24 19.77 -4.51 0.02
C THR A 24 20.05 -3.70 -1.26
N LEU A 25 19.12 -2.84 -1.70
CA LEU A 25 19.22 -1.99 -2.89
C LEU A 25 19.03 -0.50 -2.53
N PRO A 26 19.86 0.06 -1.62
CA PRO A 26 19.71 1.44 -1.16
C PRO A 26 19.76 2.41 -2.33
N GLY A 27 18.95 3.46 -2.27
CA GLY A 27 18.82 4.47 -3.33
C GLY A 27 18.04 4.02 -4.56
N LYS A 28 17.74 2.72 -4.71
CA LYS A 28 17.00 2.18 -5.86
C LYS A 28 15.60 1.72 -5.48
N ALA A 29 15.51 0.78 -4.59
CA ALA A 29 14.21 0.23 -4.17
C ALA A 29 14.28 -0.26 -2.73
N PHE A 30 13.31 0.20 -1.93
CA PHE A 30 13.02 -0.43 -0.65
C PHE A 30 12.20 -1.70 -0.87
N CYS A 31 11.01 -1.59 -1.43
CA CYS A 31 10.18 -2.71 -1.85
C CYS A 31 9.13 -2.22 -2.87
N ALA A 32 9.12 -2.80 -4.06
CA ALA A 32 8.20 -2.44 -5.14
C ALA A 32 6.84 -3.16 -5.05
N GLY A 33 6.58 -3.92 -3.98
CA GLY A 33 5.33 -4.66 -3.76
C GLY A 33 5.42 -6.15 -4.04
N GLY A 34 4.26 -6.78 -4.13
CA GLY A 34 4.13 -8.20 -4.48
C GLY A 34 4.38 -8.45 -5.97
N ASP A 35 4.75 -9.70 -6.29
CA ASP A 35 4.81 -10.11 -7.69
C ASP A 35 3.38 -10.32 -8.21
N VAL A 36 2.91 -9.35 -9.01
CA VAL A 36 1.57 -9.40 -9.60
C VAL A 36 1.39 -10.55 -10.57
N THR A 37 2.47 -11.03 -11.19
CA THR A 37 2.41 -12.21 -12.07
C THR A 37 2.22 -13.49 -11.28
N GLU A 38 2.84 -13.59 -10.10
CA GLU A 38 2.58 -14.67 -9.14
C GLU A 38 1.12 -14.69 -8.70
N LEU A 39 0.53 -13.52 -8.40
CA LEU A 39 -0.87 -13.41 -8.02
C LEU A 39 -1.81 -13.86 -9.16
N LEU A 40 -1.52 -13.49 -10.43
CA LEU A 40 -2.25 -14.00 -11.58
C LEU A 40 -2.19 -15.53 -11.68
N LEU A 41 -1.02 -16.12 -11.46
CA LEU A 41 -0.82 -17.58 -11.43
C LEU A 41 -1.66 -18.24 -10.33
N MET A 42 -1.71 -17.64 -9.16
CA MET A 42 -2.53 -18.12 -8.04
C MET A 42 -4.01 -18.12 -8.41
N PHE A 43 -4.53 -17.06 -9.04
CA PHE A 43 -5.90 -17.00 -9.53
C PHE A 43 -6.19 -18.05 -10.60
N LYS A 44 -5.26 -18.25 -11.54
CA LYS A 44 -5.42 -19.24 -12.63
C LYS A 44 -5.46 -20.68 -12.10
N ASN A 45 -4.73 -20.96 -11.01
CA ASN A 45 -4.65 -22.28 -10.40
C ASN A 45 -5.57 -22.47 -9.18
N ASN A 46 -6.44 -21.52 -8.88
CA ASN A 46 -7.38 -21.54 -7.75
C ASN A 46 -6.73 -21.75 -6.37
N ILE A 47 -5.53 -21.21 -6.18
CA ILE A 47 -4.81 -21.21 -4.88
C ILE A 47 -4.60 -19.80 -4.31
N GLN A 48 -5.36 -18.82 -4.82
CA GLN A 48 -5.25 -17.42 -4.40
C GLN A 48 -5.63 -17.21 -2.94
N GLU A 49 -6.48 -18.05 -2.36
CA GLU A 49 -6.91 -17.89 -0.96
C GLU A 49 -5.73 -18.02 -0.01
N GLU A 50 -4.94 -19.08 -0.16
CA GLU A 50 -3.76 -19.31 0.67
C GLU A 50 -2.71 -18.22 0.45
N GLY A 51 -2.52 -17.76 -0.80
CA GLY A 51 -1.59 -16.69 -1.13
C GLY A 51 -1.98 -15.36 -0.51
N ILE A 52 -3.25 -14.99 -0.59
CA ILE A 52 -3.81 -13.79 0.04
C ILE A 52 -3.69 -13.88 1.56
N ARG A 53 -4.07 -15.00 2.18
CA ARG A 53 -3.93 -15.20 3.63
C ARG A 53 -2.47 -15.04 4.10
N LEU A 54 -1.50 -15.61 3.38
CA LEU A 54 -0.07 -15.46 3.70
C LEU A 54 0.37 -14.00 3.57
N TYR A 55 -0.07 -13.32 2.52
CA TYR A 55 0.29 -11.94 2.24
C TYR A 55 -0.19 -11.00 3.35
N TYR A 56 -1.47 -11.11 3.73
CA TYR A 56 -2.04 -10.30 4.81
C TYR A 56 -1.50 -10.70 6.20
N LYS A 57 -1.15 -11.97 6.41
CA LYS A 57 -0.48 -12.40 7.65
C LYS A 57 0.83 -11.63 7.86
N VAL A 58 1.66 -11.49 6.83
CA VAL A 58 2.91 -10.71 6.93
C VAL A 58 2.65 -9.27 7.36
N MET A 59 1.62 -8.62 6.78
CA MET A 59 1.26 -7.24 7.13
C MET A 59 0.80 -7.13 8.59
N PHE A 60 -0.02 -8.08 9.02
CA PHE A 60 -0.53 -8.14 10.39
C PHE A 60 0.59 -8.40 11.41
N GLU A 61 1.48 -9.36 11.14
CA GLU A 61 2.61 -9.69 12.01
C GLU A 61 3.59 -8.52 12.14
N MET A 62 3.88 -7.81 11.04
CA MET A 62 4.73 -6.62 11.08
C MET A 62 4.10 -5.50 11.91
N ALA A 63 2.82 -5.23 11.72
CA ALA A 63 2.10 -4.19 12.45
C ALA A 63 1.91 -4.51 13.95
N SER A 64 1.94 -5.81 14.29
CA SER A 64 1.80 -6.33 15.66
C SER A 64 3.14 -6.67 16.30
N ALA A 65 4.26 -6.33 15.65
CA ALA A 65 5.59 -6.64 16.15
C ALA A 65 5.85 -5.97 17.51
N LYS A 66 6.49 -6.73 18.41
CA LYS A 66 6.78 -6.25 19.79
C LYS A 66 7.91 -5.23 19.86
N PRO A 67 9.03 -5.37 19.08
CA PRO A 67 10.07 -4.37 19.05
C PRO A 67 9.59 -3.06 18.42
N ILE A 68 10.26 -1.95 18.71
CA ILE A 68 10.06 -0.69 18.00
C ILE A 68 10.50 -0.89 16.57
N THR A 69 9.57 -0.78 15.62
CA THR A 69 9.81 -1.01 14.19
C THR A 69 10.11 0.30 13.46
N ILE A 70 11.19 0.33 12.69
CA ILE A 70 11.64 1.49 11.93
C ILE A 70 11.81 1.10 10.48
N ALA A 71 11.11 1.76 9.57
CA ALA A 71 11.25 1.55 8.13
C ALA A 71 12.11 2.66 7.50
N LEU A 72 13.21 2.28 6.85
CA LEU A 72 14.10 3.20 6.15
C LEU A 72 13.79 3.14 4.64
N TRP A 73 13.04 4.11 4.16
CA TRP A 73 12.58 4.16 2.77
C TRP A 73 13.58 4.86 1.86
N ASP A 74 14.60 4.13 1.45
CA ASP A 74 15.61 4.65 0.51
C ASP A 74 15.43 4.03 -0.88
N GLY A 75 14.54 4.61 -1.68
CA GLY A 75 14.16 4.13 -3.01
C GLY A 75 12.64 3.88 -3.16
N ILE A 76 12.26 2.98 -4.07
CA ILE A 76 10.86 2.70 -4.40
C ILE A 76 10.14 1.99 -3.23
N VAL A 77 8.96 2.52 -2.84
CA VAL A 77 8.04 1.98 -1.82
C VAL A 77 6.65 1.94 -2.45
N MET A 78 6.22 0.78 -2.95
CA MET A 78 4.95 0.69 -3.68
C MET A 78 4.13 -0.54 -3.29
N GLY A 79 2.80 -0.42 -3.35
CA GLY A 79 1.87 -1.52 -3.13
C GLY A 79 2.17 -2.28 -1.85
N GLY A 80 2.40 -3.58 -1.94
CA GLY A 80 2.75 -4.41 -0.78
C GLY A 80 4.00 -3.99 -0.02
N GLY A 81 4.93 -3.27 -0.65
CA GLY A 81 6.08 -2.68 0.04
C GLY A 81 5.65 -1.54 0.97
N ALA A 82 4.69 -0.74 0.56
CA ALA A 82 4.04 0.24 1.40
C ALA A 82 3.28 -0.44 2.55
N GLY A 83 2.42 -1.44 2.24
CA GLY A 83 1.64 -2.17 3.25
C GLY A 83 2.51 -2.83 4.32
N LEU A 84 3.64 -3.43 3.93
CA LEU A 84 4.59 -4.05 4.86
C LEU A 84 5.14 -3.05 5.87
N SER A 85 5.39 -1.81 5.46
CA SER A 85 6.21 -0.88 6.22
C SER A 85 5.49 0.37 6.72
N THR A 86 4.32 0.73 6.16
CA THR A 86 3.58 1.93 6.60
C THR A 86 3.04 1.79 8.02
N ASN A 87 2.82 0.57 8.50
CA ASN A 87 2.40 0.29 9.87
C ASN A 87 3.56 0.12 10.86
N CYS A 88 4.82 0.31 10.45
CA CYS A 88 5.93 0.43 11.39
C CYS A 88 5.74 1.66 12.30
N ASN A 89 6.29 1.61 13.53
CA ASN A 89 6.22 2.73 14.47
C ASN A 89 6.78 4.00 13.83
N ILE A 90 7.91 3.90 13.15
CA ILE A 90 8.61 5.04 12.57
C ILE A 90 8.92 4.77 11.08
N LYS A 91 8.57 5.71 10.20
CA LYS A 91 8.86 5.70 8.77
C LYS A 91 9.74 6.87 8.39
N ILE A 92 10.89 6.60 7.79
CA ILE A 92 11.88 7.60 7.39
C ILE A 92 11.99 7.58 5.86
N ALA A 93 11.63 8.69 5.22
CA ALA A 93 11.82 8.91 3.79
C ALA A 93 13.15 9.59 3.49
N THR A 94 13.69 9.36 2.30
CA THR A 94 14.89 10.02 1.77
C THR A 94 14.59 10.76 0.48
N GLU A 95 15.56 11.48 -0.09
CA GLU A 95 15.46 12.08 -1.41
C GLU A 95 15.23 11.07 -2.54
N ASN A 96 15.58 9.80 -2.31
CA ASN A 96 15.39 8.71 -3.27
C ASN A 96 14.03 8.04 -3.16
N THR A 97 13.26 8.32 -2.10
CA THR A 97 11.96 7.68 -1.88
C THR A 97 10.98 8.02 -2.99
N VAL A 98 10.36 6.98 -3.56
CA VAL A 98 9.21 7.09 -4.48
C VAL A 98 8.10 6.21 -3.91
N TYR A 99 7.11 6.85 -3.30
CA TYR A 99 5.98 6.16 -2.68
C TYR A 99 4.77 6.20 -3.59
N ALA A 100 4.09 5.06 -3.80
CA ALA A 100 2.82 5.01 -4.52
C ALA A 100 1.99 3.77 -4.14
N MET A 101 0.66 3.88 -4.34
CA MET A 101 -0.30 2.78 -4.33
C MET A 101 -0.95 2.70 -5.73
N PRO A 102 -0.32 1.99 -6.70
CA PRO A 102 -0.69 2.07 -8.11
C PRO A 102 -1.79 1.09 -8.53
N GLU A 103 -2.45 0.41 -7.60
CA GLU A 103 -3.35 -0.73 -7.82
C GLU A 103 -4.53 -0.39 -8.75
N ALA A 104 -5.05 0.85 -8.69
CA ALA A 104 -6.14 1.31 -9.56
C ALA A 104 -5.81 1.21 -11.05
N LYS A 105 -4.53 1.33 -11.43
CA LYS A 105 -4.03 1.17 -12.81
C LYS A 105 -4.03 -0.29 -13.26
N LEU A 106 -4.03 -1.21 -12.30
CA LEU A 106 -3.97 -2.65 -12.54
C LEU A 106 -5.35 -3.33 -12.51
N GLY A 107 -6.45 -2.57 -12.39
CA GLY A 107 -7.76 -3.17 -12.21
C GLY A 107 -7.93 -3.88 -10.86
N TYR A 108 -7.14 -3.46 -9.88
CA TYR A 108 -7.17 -3.90 -8.51
C TYR A 108 -7.50 -2.72 -7.59
N PHE A 109 -7.69 -2.93 -6.33
CA PHE A 109 -7.93 -1.87 -5.36
C PHE A 109 -6.72 -1.70 -4.45
N THR A 110 -6.59 -0.51 -3.86
CA THR A 110 -5.55 -0.20 -2.89
C THR A 110 -5.81 -0.97 -1.60
N ASP A 111 -4.97 -1.94 -1.31
CA ASP A 111 -5.09 -2.94 -0.23
C ASP A 111 -3.93 -2.87 0.77
N VAL A 112 -3.61 -3.98 1.44
CA VAL A 112 -2.49 -4.19 2.38
C VAL A 112 -2.51 -3.27 3.60
N GLY A 113 -3.70 -2.97 4.11
CA GLY A 113 -3.91 -2.06 5.22
C GLY A 113 -4.09 -0.60 4.78
N ALA A 114 -4.14 -0.32 3.47
CA ALA A 114 -4.27 1.03 2.95
C ALA A 114 -5.58 1.69 3.37
N SER A 115 -6.67 0.95 3.49
CA SER A 115 -7.93 1.47 4.02
C SER A 115 -7.78 2.00 5.46
N TYR A 116 -6.83 1.47 6.22
CA TYR A 116 -6.49 1.96 7.55
C TYR A 116 -5.55 3.18 7.49
N PHE A 117 -4.36 3.06 6.89
CA PHE A 117 -3.36 4.13 6.99
C PHE A 117 -3.64 5.32 6.06
N LEU A 118 -4.13 5.11 4.83
CA LEU A 118 -4.45 6.21 3.91
C LEU A 118 -5.68 7.00 4.37
N SER A 119 -6.69 6.33 4.94
CA SER A 119 -7.90 7.01 5.42
C SER A 119 -7.63 7.99 6.58
N ARG A 120 -6.48 7.85 7.25
CA ARG A 120 -6.05 8.69 8.39
C ARG A 120 -5.15 9.85 8.01
N LEU A 121 -4.71 9.91 6.75
CA LEU A 121 -3.96 11.07 6.24
C LEU A 121 -4.86 12.31 6.24
N LYS A 122 -4.28 13.45 6.61
CA LYS A 122 -4.99 14.73 6.66
C LYS A 122 -5.50 15.14 5.27
N LYS A 123 -6.53 15.97 5.23
CA LYS A 123 -7.04 16.62 4.02
C LYS A 123 -7.39 15.67 2.86
N ASN A 124 -7.78 14.42 3.19
CA ASN A 124 -8.11 13.37 2.21
C ASN A 124 -6.98 13.03 1.22
N ILE A 125 -5.72 13.34 1.55
CA ILE A 125 -4.54 13.02 0.72
C ILE A 125 -4.51 11.52 0.40
N GLY A 126 -4.89 10.66 1.34
CA GLY A 126 -4.91 9.22 1.09
C GLY A 126 -5.89 8.80 0.00
N LEU A 127 -7.10 9.38 -0.03
CA LEU A 127 -8.07 9.11 -1.09
C LEU A 127 -7.56 9.62 -2.45
N TYR A 128 -6.98 10.82 -2.47
CA TYR A 128 -6.32 11.37 -3.66
C TYR A 128 -5.25 10.43 -4.19
N LEU A 129 -4.32 9.98 -3.35
CA LEU A 129 -3.23 9.08 -3.76
C LEU A 129 -3.76 7.75 -4.30
N ALA A 130 -4.71 7.14 -3.63
CA ALA A 130 -5.27 5.86 -4.03
C ALA A 130 -6.06 5.96 -5.35
N MET A 131 -6.90 7.00 -5.52
CA MET A 131 -7.71 7.16 -6.73
C MET A 131 -6.89 7.57 -7.95
N THR A 132 -5.92 8.48 -7.81
CA THR A 132 -5.07 8.92 -8.91
C THR A 132 -3.97 7.93 -9.23
N ALA A 133 -3.61 7.07 -8.27
CA ALA A 133 -2.41 6.21 -8.31
C ALA A 133 -1.13 7.02 -8.61
N ASN A 134 -1.07 8.26 -8.12
CA ASN A 134 0.09 9.14 -8.25
C ASN A 134 1.15 8.80 -7.22
N SER A 135 2.39 9.14 -7.53
CA SER A 135 3.53 8.94 -6.64
C SER A 135 3.91 10.22 -5.92
N LEU A 136 4.33 10.07 -4.66
CA LEU A 136 5.05 11.07 -3.89
C LEU A 136 6.55 10.83 -4.01
N LYS A 137 7.36 11.90 -4.09
CA LYS A 137 8.81 11.78 -4.28
C LYS A 137 9.56 12.56 -3.21
N GLY A 138 10.60 11.94 -2.68
CA GLY A 138 11.51 12.58 -1.74
C GLY A 138 10.74 13.18 -0.54
N LYS A 139 10.94 14.48 -0.30
CA LYS A 139 10.30 15.19 0.81
C LYS A 139 8.77 15.25 0.77
N GLU A 140 8.16 15.08 -0.43
CA GLU A 140 6.69 15.05 -0.55
C GLU A 140 6.08 13.93 0.30
N VAL A 141 6.80 12.81 0.48
CA VAL A 141 6.33 11.67 1.29
C VAL A 141 6.15 12.07 2.76
N TYR A 142 7.07 12.88 3.28
CA TYR A 142 6.96 13.48 4.61
C TYR A 142 5.90 14.58 4.66
N GLN A 143 5.87 15.47 3.66
CA GLN A 143 4.93 16.58 3.57
C GLN A 143 3.47 16.12 3.53
N ALA A 144 3.20 15.03 2.80
CA ALA A 144 1.89 14.38 2.73
C ALA A 144 1.50 13.63 4.03
N GLY A 145 2.43 13.49 4.98
CA GLY A 145 2.22 12.78 6.24
C GLY A 145 2.28 11.26 6.13
N VAL A 146 2.82 10.72 5.04
CA VAL A 146 3.00 9.28 4.85
C VAL A 146 4.25 8.79 5.61
N ALA A 147 5.35 9.55 5.57
CA ALA A 147 6.52 9.34 6.42
C ALA A 147 6.51 10.27 7.64
N ASP A 148 7.16 9.83 8.71
CA ASP A 148 7.28 10.59 9.97
C ASP A 148 8.46 11.55 9.95
N TYR A 149 9.53 11.18 9.24
CA TYR A 149 10.76 11.96 9.11
C TYR A 149 11.29 11.97 7.67
N PHE A 150 12.06 13.01 7.35
CA PHE A 150 12.85 13.09 6.12
C PHE A 150 14.34 13.21 6.48
N VAL A 151 15.12 12.21 6.06
CA VAL A 151 16.57 12.14 6.32
C VAL A 151 17.29 11.93 4.99
N ARG A 152 18.42 12.60 4.76
CA ARG A 152 19.22 12.35 3.56
C ARG A 152 19.77 10.93 3.52
N SER A 153 19.69 10.27 2.37
CA SER A 153 20.18 8.90 2.16
C SER A 153 21.61 8.70 2.65
N LYS A 154 22.50 9.67 2.40
CA LYS A 154 23.90 9.64 2.86
C LYS A 154 24.07 9.57 4.39
N ASN A 155 23.05 9.98 5.16
CA ASN A 155 23.08 9.99 6.61
C ASN A 155 22.50 8.68 7.21
N LEU A 156 21.83 7.84 6.43
CA LEU A 156 21.20 6.60 6.93
C LEU A 156 22.22 5.66 7.59
N PRO A 157 23.43 5.41 7.06
CA PRO A 157 24.38 4.50 7.70
C PRO A 157 24.81 4.97 9.11
N ALA A 158 24.97 6.28 9.29
CA ALA A 158 25.32 6.84 10.60
C ALA A 158 24.13 6.78 11.58
N LEU A 159 22.92 7.03 11.09
CA LEU A 159 21.68 6.90 11.85
C LEU A 159 21.45 5.44 12.29
N GLU A 160 21.59 4.48 11.39
CA GLU A 160 21.46 3.03 11.70
C GLU A 160 22.44 2.63 12.80
N ALA A 161 23.72 2.99 12.68
CA ALA A 161 24.74 2.67 13.66
C ALA A 161 24.44 3.28 15.06
N GLU A 162 23.87 4.51 15.10
CA GLU A 162 23.48 5.13 16.37
C GLU A 162 22.26 4.44 16.98
N ILE A 163 21.26 4.06 16.18
CA ILE A 163 20.08 3.29 16.63
C ILE A 163 20.51 1.91 17.14
N GLU A 164 21.39 1.19 16.43
CA GLU A 164 21.91 -0.10 16.86
C GLU A 164 22.62 -0.02 18.22
N ARG A 165 23.42 1.02 18.42
CA ARG A 165 24.10 1.27 19.68
C ARG A 165 23.13 1.51 20.83
N ILE A 166 22.08 2.30 20.61
CA ILE A 166 21.06 2.62 21.61
C ILE A 166 20.13 1.43 21.88
N ALA A 167 19.87 0.57 20.89
CA ALA A 167 19.07 -0.63 21.07
C ALA A 167 19.64 -1.59 22.13
N GLN A 168 20.93 -1.50 22.43
CA GLN A 168 21.59 -2.27 23.50
C GLN A 168 21.27 -1.72 24.91
N VAL A 169 20.80 -0.49 25.02
CA VAL A 169 20.48 0.12 26.33
C VAL A 169 19.22 -0.50 26.91
N PRO A 170 19.21 -0.90 28.20
CA PRO A 170 18.04 -1.53 28.83
C PRO A 170 16.76 -0.69 28.74
N THR A 171 16.87 0.64 28.78
CA THR A 171 15.76 1.61 28.86
C THR A 171 15.36 2.18 27.50
N VAL A 172 15.78 1.55 26.37
CA VAL A 172 15.40 2.02 25.04
C VAL A 172 13.88 2.07 24.89
N ASN A 173 13.39 3.18 24.38
CA ASN A 173 11.97 3.42 24.08
C ASN A 173 11.85 4.27 22.82
N GLU A 174 10.63 4.41 22.32
CA GLU A 174 10.37 5.13 21.06
C GLU A 174 10.81 6.60 21.13
N GLY A 175 10.60 7.30 22.25
CA GLY A 175 11.01 8.69 22.41
C GLY A 175 12.52 8.88 22.25
N LEU A 176 13.34 7.99 22.84
CA LEU A 176 14.79 8.03 22.69
C LEU A 176 15.23 7.79 21.25
N ILE A 177 14.56 6.90 20.54
CA ILE A 177 14.82 6.68 19.11
C ILE A 177 14.45 7.92 18.29
N GLN A 178 13.32 8.56 18.58
CA GLN A 178 12.88 9.79 17.91
C GLN A 178 13.88 10.93 18.12
N GLU A 179 14.39 11.13 19.34
CA GLU A 179 15.44 12.13 19.64
C GLU A 179 16.72 11.90 18.81
N ILE A 180 17.07 10.64 18.55
CA ILE A 180 18.22 10.32 17.68
C ILE A 180 17.90 10.68 16.24
N ILE A 181 16.74 10.27 15.73
CA ILE A 181 16.33 10.53 14.34
C ILE A 181 16.29 12.04 14.08
N GLU A 182 15.79 12.84 15.01
CA GLU A 182 15.71 14.31 14.91
C GLU A 182 17.05 14.98 14.66
N LYS A 183 18.17 14.42 15.15
CA LYS A 183 19.52 14.94 14.86
C LYS A 183 19.92 14.82 13.39
N TYR A 184 19.35 13.86 12.68
CA TYR A 184 19.62 13.57 11.25
C TYR A 184 18.53 14.09 10.33
N ALA A 185 17.33 14.36 10.86
CA ALA A 185 16.19 14.81 10.10
C ALA A 185 16.37 16.24 9.58
N GLU A 186 15.96 16.49 8.35
CA GLU A 186 15.90 17.85 7.80
C GLU A 186 14.64 18.57 8.31
N ASN A 187 14.79 19.84 8.60
CA ASN A 187 13.66 20.70 8.91
C ASN A 187 12.92 21.06 7.62
N VAL A 188 11.92 20.25 7.28
CA VAL A 188 11.05 20.43 6.10
C VAL A 188 9.68 20.87 6.59
N GLU A 189 9.10 21.90 6.00
CA GLU A 189 7.73 22.30 6.30
C GLU A 189 6.75 21.17 5.90
N LYS A 190 5.87 20.79 6.82
CA LYS A 190 4.93 19.68 6.64
C LYS A 190 3.64 20.15 5.94
N VAL A 191 3.80 20.70 4.73
CA VAL A 191 2.74 21.19 3.84
C VAL A 191 2.89 20.54 2.48
N TYR A 192 1.88 19.78 2.05
CA TYR A 192 1.88 19.14 0.74
C TYR A 192 1.25 20.08 -0.31
N ASN A 193 1.92 20.24 -1.43
CA ASN A 193 1.44 21.14 -2.50
C ASN A 193 0.07 20.70 -3.03
N GLY A 194 -0.91 21.61 -3.01
CA GLY A 194 -2.27 21.35 -3.45
C GLY A 194 -3.17 20.67 -2.41
N GLU A 195 -2.72 20.50 -1.16
CA GLU A 195 -3.48 19.80 -0.12
C GLU A 195 -4.86 20.44 0.19
N ASP A 196 -5.02 21.76 0.05
CA ASP A 196 -6.30 22.43 0.25
C ASP A 196 -7.30 22.11 -0.87
N LEU A 197 -6.83 22.06 -2.12
CA LEU A 197 -7.63 21.58 -3.26
C LEU A 197 -8.01 20.11 -3.11
N ILE A 198 -7.09 19.28 -2.64
CA ILE A 198 -7.37 17.85 -2.35
C ILE A 198 -8.47 17.76 -1.29
N ALA A 199 -8.35 18.54 -0.20
CA ALA A 199 -9.35 18.55 0.86
C ALA A 199 -10.75 18.95 0.37
N GLU A 200 -10.83 19.91 -0.54
CA GLU A 200 -12.10 20.37 -1.12
C GLU A 200 -12.71 19.32 -2.08
N ILE A 201 -11.89 18.75 -2.97
CA ILE A 201 -12.36 17.88 -4.06
C ILE A 201 -12.65 16.48 -3.55
N PHE A 202 -11.72 15.87 -2.80
CA PHE A 202 -11.83 14.50 -2.32
C PHE A 202 -12.65 14.35 -1.02
N ASN A 203 -13.41 15.38 -0.65
CA ASN A 203 -14.35 15.37 0.47
C ASN A 203 -15.80 15.11 -0.02
N GLY A 204 -16.00 14.11 -0.85
CA GLY A 204 -17.33 13.71 -1.31
C GLY A 204 -17.97 12.65 -0.40
N LYS A 205 -19.30 12.67 -0.33
CA LYS A 205 -20.07 11.62 0.37
C LYS A 205 -20.22 10.35 -0.45
N SER A 206 -20.05 10.47 -1.77
CA SER A 206 -20.09 9.37 -2.74
C SER A 206 -18.97 9.53 -3.78
N LEU A 207 -18.63 8.44 -4.48
CA LEU A 207 -17.71 8.47 -5.60
C LEU A 207 -18.18 9.46 -6.69
N SER A 208 -19.48 9.47 -7.00
CA SER A 208 -20.06 10.40 -7.99
C SER A 208 -19.80 11.85 -7.63
N GLU A 209 -19.99 12.24 -6.36
CA GLU A 209 -19.71 13.61 -5.90
C GLU A 209 -18.23 14.00 -6.08
N VAL A 210 -17.30 13.08 -5.79
CA VAL A 210 -15.87 13.33 -6.00
C VAL A 210 -15.56 13.49 -7.49
N LEU A 211 -16.12 12.65 -8.36
CA LEU A 211 -15.94 12.73 -9.80
C LEU A 211 -16.52 14.03 -10.39
N GLU A 212 -17.69 14.47 -9.93
CA GLU A 212 -18.31 15.73 -10.34
C GLU A 212 -17.45 16.94 -9.94
N LYS A 213 -16.92 16.96 -8.71
CA LYS A 213 -16.00 18.01 -8.23
C LYS A 213 -14.71 18.03 -9.07
N LEU A 214 -14.10 16.86 -9.31
CA LEU A 214 -12.93 16.73 -10.17
C LEU A 214 -13.21 17.26 -11.58
N GLN A 215 -14.32 16.84 -12.20
CA GLN A 215 -14.68 17.26 -13.55
C GLN A 215 -14.91 18.77 -13.64
N LYS A 216 -15.65 19.35 -12.69
CA LYS A 216 -15.94 20.78 -12.64
C LYS A 216 -14.66 21.61 -12.48
N GLU A 217 -13.80 21.25 -11.53
CA GLU A 217 -12.58 21.99 -11.23
C GLU A 217 -11.52 21.82 -12.32
N SER A 218 -11.51 20.69 -13.02
CA SER A 218 -10.58 20.41 -14.14
C SER A 218 -10.69 21.41 -15.30
N GLN A 219 -11.85 22.11 -15.41
CA GLN A 219 -12.07 23.09 -16.47
C GLN A 219 -11.26 24.39 -16.27
N ARG A 220 -10.84 24.68 -15.04
CA ARG A 220 -10.17 25.93 -14.68
C ARG A 220 -8.82 25.76 -13.98
N ASN A 221 -8.48 24.55 -13.57
CA ASN A 221 -7.26 24.25 -12.84
C ASN A 221 -6.49 23.11 -13.50
N VAL A 222 -5.29 23.39 -14.02
CA VAL A 222 -4.45 22.41 -14.75
C VAL A 222 -4.02 21.25 -13.87
N MET A 223 -3.73 21.48 -12.59
CA MET A 223 -3.35 20.42 -11.66
C MET A 223 -4.52 19.46 -11.45
N VAL A 224 -5.72 19.97 -11.24
CA VAL A 224 -6.94 19.15 -11.09
C VAL A 224 -7.31 18.45 -12.40
N LYS A 225 -7.04 19.06 -13.55
CA LYS A 225 -7.22 18.42 -14.85
C LYS A 225 -6.38 17.15 -14.95
N ASN A 226 -5.11 17.20 -14.53
CA ASN A 226 -4.25 16.02 -14.53
C ASN A 226 -4.81 14.93 -13.57
N TRP A 227 -5.26 15.31 -12.37
CA TRP A 227 -5.88 14.37 -11.43
C TRP A 227 -7.14 13.71 -12.00
N TYR A 228 -8.01 14.51 -12.64
CA TYR A 228 -9.21 13.99 -13.30
C TYR A 228 -8.86 13.00 -14.40
N GLU A 229 -7.90 13.33 -15.27
CA GLU A 229 -7.44 12.44 -16.34
C GLU A 229 -6.84 11.14 -15.79
N ASP A 230 -6.07 11.21 -14.69
CA ASP A 230 -5.49 10.03 -14.05
C ASP A 230 -6.59 9.13 -13.48
N VAL A 231 -7.57 9.69 -12.76
CA VAL A 231 -8.71 8.94 -12.22
C VAL A 231 -9.51 8.28 -13.33
N MET A 232 -9.79 9.01 -14.43
CA MET A 232 -10.60 8.51 -15.55
C MET A 232 -9.89 7.46 -16.40
N LYS A 233 -8.55 7.37 -16.37
CA LYS A 233 -7.78 6.30 -17.02
C LYS A 233 -7.76 5.01 -16.21
N ASN A 234 -7.88 5.10 -14.89
CA ASN A 234 -7.85 3.98 -13.98
C ASN A 234 -9.13 3.14 -14.08
N CYS A 235 -9.11 1.93 -13.54
CA CYS A 235 -10.25 1.02 -13.56
C CYS A 235 -11.44 1.59 -12.77
N PRO A 236 -12.63 1.75 -13.38
CA PRO A 236 -13.79 2.32 -12.70
C PRO A 236 -14.21 1.51 -11.47
N LEU A 237 -14.25 0.18 -11.57
CA LEU A 237 -14.60 -0.68 -10.44
C LEU A 237 -13.59 -0.58 -9.30
N SER A 238 -12.28 -0.43 -9.62
CA SER A 238 -11.25 -0.16 -8.62
C SER A 238 -11.50 1.17 -7.90
N GLN A 239 -11.91 2.23 -8.61
CA GLN A 239 -12.26 3.51 -7.99
C GLN A 239 -13.41 3.38 -6.99
N PHE A 240 -14.40 2.56 -7.31
CA PHE A 240 -15.52 2.27 -6.41
C PHE A 240 -15.04 1.56 -5.14
N TYR A 241 -14.25 0.49 -5.26
CA TYR A 241 -13.68 -0.20 -4.11
C TYR A 241 -12.81 0.71 -3.24
N ILE A 242 -11.91 1.48 -3.86
CA ILE A 242 -11.01 2.41 -3.16
C ILE A 242 -11.80 3.43 -2.35
N PHE A 243 -12.81 4.07 -2.97
CA PHE A 243 -13.63 5.06 -2.30
C PHE A 243 -14.33 4.46 -1.06
N GLU A 244 -15.00 3.31 -1.22
CA GLU A 244 -15.74 2.69 -0.13
C GLU A 244 -14.82 2.12 0.96
N LEU A 245 -13.67 1.53 0.59
CA LEU A 245 -12.69 1.04 1.56
C LEU A 245 -12.13 2.17 2.42
N LEU A 246 -11.70 3.28 1.82
CA LEU A 246 -11.13 4.38 2.59
C LEU A 246 -12.19 5.10 3.43
N LYS A 247 -13.42 5.19 2.95
CA LYS A 247 -14.55 5.74 3.71
C LYS A 247 -14.83 4.90 4.96
N ARG A 248 -14.90 3.58 4.84
CA ARG A 248 -15.10 2.63 5.95
C ARG A 248 -13.88 2.57 6.87
N GLY A 249 -12.68 2.56 6.29
CA GLY A 249 -11.40 2.42 6.97
C GLY A 249 -11.15 3.46 8.07
N LYS A 250 -11.76 4.63 7.98
CA LYS A 250 -11.70 5.67 9.04
C LYS A 250 -12.18 5.16 10.40
N ASN A 251 -13.14 4.23 10.41
CA ASN A 251 -13.78 3.69 11.62
C ASN A 251 -13.32 2.29 11.99
N LEU A 252 -12.49 1.65 11.17
CA LEU A 252 -11.98 0.28 11.40
C LEU A 252 -10.66 0.33 12.16
N ASN A 253 -10.39 -0.67 13.00
CA ASN A 253 -9.04 -0.96 13.43
C ASN A 253 -8.25 -1.65 12.29
N LEU A 254 -6.94 -1.83 12.47
CA LEU A 254 -6.10 -2.40 11.42
C LEU A 254 -6.49 -3.83 11.05
N HIS A 255 -6.83 -4.67 12.02
CA HIS A 255 -7.24 -6.05 11.77
C HIS A 255 -8.55 -6.12 10.97
N GLU A 256 -9.53 -5.30 11.33
CA GLU A 256 -10.78 -5.16 10.59
C GLU A 256 -10.56 -4.65 9.16
N ALA A 257 -9.67 -3.67 8.98
CA ALA A 257 -9.30 -3.15 7.68
C ALA A 257 -8.65 -4.23 6.80
N LEU A 258 -7.63 -4.93 7.31
CA LEU A 258 -6.96 -6.04 6.61
C LEU A 258 -7.94 -7.18 6.28
N SER A 259 -8.85 -7.53 7.21
CA SER A 259 -9.87 -8.56 6.97
C SER A 259 -10.86 -8.15 5.87
N THR A 260 -11.28 -6.88 5.86
CA THR A 260 -12.15 -6.32 4.82
C THR A 260 -11.49 -6.37 3.45
N GLU A 261 -10.23 -5.97 3.38
CA GLU A 261 -9.44 -6.00 2.16
C GLU A 261 -9.20 -7.44 1.68
N ALA A 262 -8.85 -8.37 2.58
CA ALA A 262 -8.69 -9.79 2.25
C ALA A 262 -10.00 -10.40 1.70
N TYR A 263 -11.15 -10.05 2.27
CA TYR A 263 -12.46 -10.46 1.77
C TYR A 263 -12.69 -10.00 0.34
N LEU A 264 -12.37 -8.75 0.02
CA LEU A 264 -12.48 -8.21 -1.33
C LEU A 264 -11.45 -8.80 -2.29
N ALA A 265 -10.21 -9.02 -1.83
CA ALA A 265 -9.15 -9.61 -2.64
C ALA A 265 -9.52 -10.98 -3.21
N LEU A 266 -10.29 -11.77 -2.44
CA LEU A 266 -10.82 -13.06 -2.90
C LEU A 266 -11.94 -12.91 -3.94
N ARG A 267 -12.56 -11.74 -4.04
CA ARG A 267 -13.75 -11.44 -4.87
C ARG A 267 -13.50 -10.40 -5.96
N VAL A 268 -12.28 -9.90 -6.06
CA VAL A 268 -11.91 -8.91 -7.08
C VAL A 268 -12.29 -9.40 -8.47
N ASN A 269 -12.72 -8.48 -9.33
CA ASN A 269 -13.02 -8.79 -10.72
C ASN A 269 -11.74 -9.23 -11.45
N ARG A 270 -11.58 -10.54 -11.59
CA ARG A 270 -10.41 -11.15 -12.23
C ARG A 270 -10.19 -10.62 -13.63
N LYS A 271 -11.27 -10.35 -14.39
CA LYS A 271 -11.18 -9.85 -15.77
C LYS A 271 -10.49 -8.49 -15.82
N ASP A 272 -10.85 -7.56 -14.95
CA ASP A 272 -10.22 -6.24 -14.89
C ASP A 272 -8.78 -6.32 -14.39
N PHE A 273 -8.50 -7.16 -13.40
CA PHE A 273 -7.14 -7.35 -12.90
C PHE A 273 -6.22 -7.96 -13.98
N PHE A 274 -6.66 -9.01 -14.69
CA PHE A 274 -5.90 -9.59 -15.80
C PHE A 274 -5.66 -8.56 -16.92
N GLU A 275 -6.71 -7.81 -17.28
CA GLU A 275 -6.62 -6.75 -18.30
C GLU A 275 -5.65 -5.64 -17.91
N GLY A 276 -5.72 -5.15 -16.66
CA GLY A 276 -4.82 -4.10 -16.16
C GLY A 276 -3.38 -4.55 -16.13
N VAL A 277 -3.08 -5.74 -15.60
CA VAL A 277 -1.73 -6.30 -15.59
C VAL A 277 -1.20 -6.45 -17.01
N ARG A 278 -2.03 -6.98 -17.93
CA ARG A 278 -1.65 -7.13 -19.33
C ARG A 278 -1.34 -5.78 -19.98
N ALA A 279 -2.15 -4.75 -19.76
CA ALA A 279 -1.98 -3.43 -20.36
C ALA A 279 -0.78 -2.66 -19.82
N VAL A 280 -0.52 -2.78 -18.49
CA VAL A 280 0.50 -1.97 -17.81
C VAL A 280 1.87 -2.65 -17.80
N LEU A 281 1.93 -3.97 -17.58
CA LEU A 281 3.18 -4.68 -17.36
C LEU A 281 3.65 -5.49 -18.59
N ILE A 282 2.73 -6.13 -19.30
CA ILE A 282 3.07 -7.03 -20.42
C ILE A 282 3.09 -6.25 -21.74
N ASN A 283 1.96 -5.67 -22.14
CA ASN A 283 1.77 -4.94 -23.40
C ASN A 283 1.84 -3.42 -23.15
N LYS A 284 2.97 -2.95 -22.64
CA LYS A 284 3.17 -1.54 -22.21
C LYS A 284 2.65 -0.55 -23.24
N GLY A 285 1.80 0.38 -22.78
CA GLY A 285 1.23 1.46 -23.61
C GLY A 285 -0.10 1.13 -24.26
N ARG A 286 -0.63 -0.09 -24.10
CA ARG A 286 -1.99 -0.41 -24.53
C ARG A 286 -3.03 0.14 -23.54
N LYS A 287 -4.07 0.78 -24.06
CA LYS A 287 -5.20 1.20 -23.24
C LYS A 287 -5.97 -0.03 -22.74
N PRO A 288 -6.21 -0.16 -21.42
CA PRO A 288 -7.00 -1.26 -20.88
C PRO A 288 -8.47 -1.14 -21.29
N ASN A 289 -9.12 -2.29 -21.47
CA ASN A 289 -10.55 -2.40 -21.75
C ASN A 289 -11.28 -2.91 -20.50
N TRP A 290 -11.68 -1.98 -19.63
CA TRP A 290 -12.35 -2.30 -18.38
C TRP A 290 -13.73 -2.93 -18.57
N SER A 291 -14.14 -3.79 -17.65
CA SER A 291 -15.41 -4.53 -17.73
C SER A 291 -16.65 -3.64 -17.51
N VAL A 292 -16.49 -2.51 -16.83
CA VAL A 292 -17.55 -1.53 -16.55
C VAL A 292 -17.04 -0.11 -16.83
N THR A 293 -17.96 0.80 -17.08
CA THR A 293 -17.69 2.24 -17.19
C THR A 293 -18.05 2.97 -15.89
N PHE A 294 -17.66 4.23 -15.76
CA PHE A 294 -18.10 5.08 -14.64
C PHE A 294 -19.61 5.32 -14.62
N ASP A 295 -20.28 5.27 -15.79
CA ASP A 295 -21.73 5.39 -15.84
C ASP A 295 -22.43 4.12 -15.34
N ASP A 296 -21.90 2.95 -15.62
CA ASP A 296 -22.41 1.68 -15.10
C ASP A 296 -22.36 1.65 -13.56
N LEU A 297 -21.35 2.27 -12.94
CA LEU A 297 -21.22 2.31 -11.48
C LEU A 297 -22.36 3.07 -10.78
N LYS A 298 -23.05 3.97 -11.47
CA LYS A 298 -24.20 4.72 -10.89
C LYS A 298 -25.38 3.82 -10.54
N THR A 299 -25.44 2.63 -11.13
CA THR A 299 -26.51 1.64 -10.93
C THR A 299 -26.10 0.47 -10.02
N GLN A 300 -24.81 0.41 -9.64
CA GLN A 300 -24.30 -0.65 -8.77
C GLN A 300 -24.80 -0.48 -7.34
N LYS A 301 -25.14 -1.59 -6.70
CA LYS A 301 -25.51 -1.62 -5.30
C LYS A 301 -24.32 -1.96 -4.43
N LEU A 302 -24.14 -1.21 -3.36
CA LEU A 302 -23.03 -1.38 -2.43
C LEU A 302 -23.02 -2.79 -1.80
N GLU A 303 -24.21 -3.32 -1.51
CA GLU A 303 -24.41 -4.63 -0.88
C GLU A 303 -23.87 -5.78 -1.74
N ASP A 304 -23.83 -5.62 -3.06
CA ASP A 304 -23.30 -6.64 -3.98
C ASP A 304 -21.79 -6.85 -3.80
N TYR A 305 -21.08 -5.86 -3.25
CA TYR A 305 -19.63 -5.86 -3.09
C TYR A 305 -19.18 -5.89 -1.63
N PHE A 306 -19.93 -5.23 -0.74
CA PHE A 306 -19.61 -5.08 0.67
C PHE A 306 -20.78 -5.58 1.53
N PRO A 307 -20.72 -6.80 2.05
CA PRO A 307 -21.73 -7.29 2.98
C PRO A 307 -21.73 -6.44 4.26
N GLU A 308 -22.84 -6.46 4.99
CA GLU A 308 -22.99 -5.75 6.27
C GLU A 308 -21.96 -6.20 7.29
N THR A 309 -21.68 -7.52 7.33
CA THR A 309 -20.71 -8.13 8.24
C THR A 309 -19.65 -8.88 7.44
N ILE A 310 -18.38 -8.65 7.78
CA ILE A 310 -17.24 -9.38 7.26
C ILE A 310 -16.64 -10.20 8.37
N GLU A 311 -16.53 -11.52 8.15
CA GLU A 311 -15.85 -12.41 9.08
C GLU A 311 -14.36 -12.07 9.11
N LEU A 312 -13.82 -11.88 10.33
CA LEU A 312 -12.41 -11.57 10.51
C LEU A 312 -11.55 -12.77 10.11
N VAL A 313 -10.49 -12.51 9.35
CA VAL A 313 -9.58 -13.56 8.92
C VAL A 313 -8.71 -14.00 10.07
N ASP A 314 -8.71 -15.31 10.36
CA ASP A 314 -7.75 -15.91 11.29
C ASP A 314 -6.37 -16.02 10.63
N TYR A 315 -5.48 -15.07 10.96
CA TYR A 315 -4.10 -15.11 10.51
C TYR A 315 -3.20 -16.03 11.32
N GLN A 316 -3.59 -16.39 12.56
CA GLN A 316 -2.77 -17.23 13.45
C GLN A 316 -2.87 -18.71 13.08
N GLY A 317 -4.07 -19.18 12.71
CA GLY A 317 -4.31 -20.58 12.31
C GLY A 317 -3.76 -20.95 10.93
N PHE A 318 -3.29 -19.98 10.14
CA PHE A 318 -2.77 -20.24 8.80
C PHE A 318 -1.41 -20.96 8.85
N GLN A 319 -1.29 -22.09 8.10
CA GLN A 319 -0.08 -22.91 8.02
C GLN A 319 0.72 -22.61 6.73
N PRO A 320 1.75 -21.73 6.79
CA PRO A 320 2.43 -21.24 5.60
C PRO A 320 3.20 -22.30 4.82
N GLU A 321 3.67 -23.36 5.49
CA GLU A 321 4.53 -24.40 4.86
C GLU A 321 3.78 -25.28 3.89
N ALA A 322 2.49 -25.56 4.14
CA ALA A 322 1.65 -26.30 3.20
C ALA A 322 1.50 -25.56 1.86
N PHE A 323 1.41 -24.24 1.91
CA PHE A 323 1.32 -23.37 0.75
C PHE A 323 2.64 -23.31 -0.05
N ARG A 324 3.80 -23.33 0.64
CA ARG A 324 5.13 -23.31 0.00
C ARG A 324 5.29 -24.40 -1.04
N ASN A 325 4.85 -25.62 -0.73
CA ASN A 325 4.96 -26.76 -1.63
C ASN A 325 4.08 -26.60 -2.89
N LYS A 326 2.87 -26.02 -2.74
CA LYS A 326 1.99 -25.73 -3.88
C LYS A 326 2.61 -24.69 -4.82
N ILE A 327 3.16 -23.61 -4.27
CA ILE A 327 3.82 -22.55 -5.05
C ILE A 327 5.07 -23.11 -5.77
N ALA A 328 5.91 -23.90 -5.09
CA ALA A 328 7.10 -24.48 -5.71
C ALA A 328 6.77 -25.32 -6.94
N GLN A 329 5.66 -26.06 -6.91
CA GLN A 329 5.20 -26.84 -8.07
C GLN A 329 4.76 -25.96 -9.25
N LEU A 330 4.16 -24.79 -9.00
CA LEU A 330 3.78 -23.86 -10.07
C LEU A 330 5.00 -23.32 -10.84
N TYR A 331 6.07 -22.97 -10.13
CA TYR A 331 7.30 -22.49 -10.76
C TYR A 331 8.05 -23.56 -11.55
N LEU A 332 7.93 -24.84 -11.17
CA LEU A 332 8.53 -25.96 -11.91
C LEU A 332 7.85 -26.19 -13.28
N ASN A 333 6.58 -25.81 -13.42
CA ASN A 333 5.79 -26.05 -14.62
C ASN A 333 5.92 -24.94 -15.69
N ARG A 334 6.96 -24.12 -15.68
CA ARG A 334 7.27 -23.01 -16.60
C ARG A 334 6.03 -22.35 -17.18
N PHE A 335 5.68 -21.20 -16.63
CA PHE A 335 4.53 -20.44 -17.08
C PHE A 335 4.79 -19.77 -18.43
N ASP A 336 3.88 -20.01 -19.40
CA ASP A 336 3.89 -19.29 -20.68
C ASP A 336 3.06 -18.00 -20.57
N TYR A 337 3.74 -16.84 -20.56
CA TYR A 337 3.10 -15.52 -20.51
C TYR A 337 2.28 -15.19 -21.76
N SER A 338 2.40 -15.97 -22.86
CA SER A 338 1.59 -15.78 -24.06
C SER A 338 0.11 -16.16 -23.86
N GLU A 339 -0.19 -16.87 -22.77
CA GLU A 339 -1.56 -17.28 -22.41
C GLU A 339 -2.28 -16.24 -21.50
N LEU A 340 -1.62 -15.14 -21.12
CA LEU A 340 -2.23 -13.98 -20.44
C LEU A 340 -2.73 -12.97 -21.47
#